data_9ecb014c4dc8c4227378bd47357d7508
#
_entry.id   9ecb014c4dc8c4227378bd47357d7508
#
_cell.length_a   1.000
_cell.length_b   1.000
_cell.length_c   1.000
_cell.angle_alpha   90.00
_cell.angle_beta   90.00
_cell.angle_gamma   90.00
#
_symmetry.space_group_name_H-M   'P 1'
#
loop_
_entity.id
_entity.type
_entity.pdbx_description
1 polymer ?
#
loop_
_entity_poly.entity_id
_entity_poly.type
_entity_poly.pdbx_seq_one_letter_code
_entity_poly.pdbx_strand_id
1 'polypeptide(L)'
;MNYKKVYNQLINKARSRTFIEGYTEIHHIIPKSEGGTDDEDNLVELTPKEHFVAHKLLYMDNPNIMERVSTMWLMSNQRQIQSGRVY
;
A
#
# COMPACT_ATOMS: atom_id res chain seq x y z
N MET A 1 7.27 15.49 8.46
CA MET A 1 5.98 14.78 8.34
C MET A 1 6.05 13.43 9.05
N ASN A 2 4.99 13.07 9.74
CA ASN A 2 4.90 11.76 10.39
C ASN A 2 4.27 10.76 9.40
N TYR A 3 5.09 10.06 8.67
CA TYR A 3 4.63 9.12 7.63
C TYR A 3 3.81 7.98 8.21
N LYS A 4 4.19 7.49 9.38
CA LYS A 4 3.46 6.40 10.04
C LYS A 4 2.04 6.84 10.41
N LYS A 5 1.89 8.04 10.91
CA LYS A 5 0.57 8.59 11.25
C LYS A 5 -0.30 8.71 9.99
N VAL A 6 0.25 9.23 8.91
CA VAL A 6 -0.48 9.36 7.64
C VAL A 6 -0.86 7.99 7.09
N TYR A 7 0.06 7.03 7.18
CA TYR A 7 -0.21 5.65 6.77
C TYR A 7 -1.38 5.05 7.57
N ASN A 8 -1.34 5.19 8.88
CA ASN A 8 -2.41 4.66 9.74
C ASN A 8 -3.75 5.32 9.46
N GLN A 9 -3.76 6.59 9.13
CA GLN A 9 -4.99 7.29 8.74
C GLN A 9 -5.56 6.72 7.45
N LEU A 10 -4.71 6.44 6.47
CA LEU A 10 -5.12 5.83 5.21
C LEU A 10 -5.74 4.44 5.46
N ILE A 11 -5.06 3.62 6.27
CA ILE A 11 -5.53 2.28 6.59
C ILE A 11 -6.88 2.33 7.33
N ASN A 12 -7.00 3.19 8.33
CA ASN A 12 -8.22 3.32 9.10
C ASN A 12 -9.40 3.76 8.23
N LYS A 13 -9.16 4.69 7.31
CA LYS A 13 -10.18 5.12 6.35
C LYS A 13 -10.63 3.95 5.48
N ALA A 14 -9.69 3.18 4.98
CA ALA A 14 -10.00 2.04 4.12
C ALA A 14 -10.79 0.96 4.88
N ARG A 15 -10.42 0.71 6.13
CA ARG A 15 -11.12 -0.29 6.96
C ARG A 15 -12.54 0.11 7.32
N SER A 16 -12.81 1.40 7.42
CA SER A 16 -14.11 1.88 7.87
C SER A 16 -15.16 1.89 6.76
N ARG A 17 -14.75 1.82 5.51
CA ARG A 17 -15.71 1.82 4.41
C ARG A 17 -16.23 0.41 4.15
N THR A 18 -17.50 0.32 3.78
CA THR A 18 -18.18 -0.97 3.57
C THR A 18 -18.16 -1.42 2.11
N PHE A 19 -17.84 -0.53 1.19
CA PHE A 19 -17.89 -0.83 -0.23
C PHE A 19 -16.92 0.04 -1.01
N ILE A 20 -16.24 -0.57 -2.00
CA ILE A 20 -15.39 0.13 -2.94
C ILE A 20 -15.83 -0.25 -4.33
N GLU A 21 -16.23 0.74 -5.13
CA GLU A 21 -16.59 0.51 -6.51
C GLU A 21 -15.34 0.36 -7.36
N GLY A 22 -15.37 -0.62 -8.27
CA GLY A 22 -14.29 -0.84 -9.23
C GLY A 22 -13.22 -1.80 -8.73
N TYR A 23 -12.10 -1.79 -9.41
CA TYR A 23 -10.98 -2.68 -9.13
C TYR A 23 -10.28 -2.31 -7.83
N THR A 24 -10.02 -3.30 -7.00
CA THR A 24 -9.27 -3.10 -5.75
C THR A 24 -8.14 -4.11 -5.66
N GLU A 25 -7.20 -3.83 -4.77
CA GLU A 25 -6.06 -4.69 -4.49
C GLU A 25 -5.99 -4.94 -2.99
N ILE A 26 -5.60 -6.16 -2.63
CA ILE A 26 -5.42 -6.52 -1.22
C ILE A 26 -4.02 -6.08 -0.78
N HIS A 27 -3.98 -5.37 0.33
CA HIS A 27 -2.75 -4.83 0.89
C HIS A 27 -2.49 -5.43 2.26
N HIS A 28 -1.23 -5.84 2.51
CA HIS A 28 -0.78 -6.26 3.83
C HIS A 28 -0.45 -5.02 4.65
N ILE A 29 -1.15 -4.82 5.76
CA ILE A 29 -0.97 -3.64 6.61
C ILE A 29 0.44 -3.63 7.20
N ILE A 30 0.86 -4.77 7.76
CA ILE A 30 2.25 -5.03 8.13
C ILE A 30 2.83 -5.87 7.01
N PRO A 31 3.86 -5.38 6.30
CA PRO A 31 4.46 -6.14 5.19
C PRO A 31 4.97 -7.50 5.64
N LYS A 32 4.88 -8.48 4.76
CA LYS A 32 5.39 -9.83 5.04
C LYS A 32 6.88 -9.81 5.39
N SER A 33 7.64 -8.93 4.76
CA SER A 33 9.07 -8.78 5.06
C SER A 33 9.34 -8.30 6.48
N GLU A 34 8.32 -7.75 7.15
CA GLU A 34 8.42 -7.27 8.53
C GLU A 34 7.59 -8.14 9.48
N GLY A 35 7.30 -9.36 9.10
CA GLY A 35 6.58 -10.30 9.95
C GLY A 35 5.07 -10.26 9.79
N GLY A 36 4.55 -9.54 8.81
CA GLY A 36 3.12 -9.50 8.56
C GLY A 36 2.57 -10.85 8.10
N THR A 37 1.33 -11.13 8.47
CA THR A 37 0.65 -12.39 8.16
C THR A 37 -0.40 -12.19 7.07
N ASP A 38 -0.97 -13.31 6.61
CA ASP A 38 -2.12 -13.31 5.71
C ASP A 38 -3.45 -13.33 6.46
N ASP A 39 -3.43 -13.09 7.76
CA ASP A 39 -4.64 -13.03 8.56
C ASP A 39 -5.52 -11.85 8.15
N GLU A 40 -6.81 -12.04 8.26
CA GLU A 40 -7.79 -11.04 7.83
C GLU A 40 -7.55 -9.68 8.48
N ASP A 41 -7.13 -9.67 9.73
CA ASP A 41 -6.86 -8.41 10.45
C ASP A 41 -5.61 -7.67 9.94
N ASN A 42 -4.78 -8.33 9.14
CA ASN A 42 -3.62 -7.70 8.50
C ASN A 42 -3.86 -7.38 7.03
N LEU A 43 -5.06 -7.55 6.53
CA LEU A 43 -5.39 -7.31 5.14
C LEU A 43 -6.41 -6.17 5.02
N VAL A 44 -6.29 -5.39 3.97
CA VAL A 44 -7.25 -4.33 3.69
C VAL A 44 -7.36 -4.14 2.18
N GLU A 45 -8.56 -3.86 1.70
CA GLU A 45 -8.78 -3.53 0.30
C GLU A 45 -8.47 -2.06 0.05
N LEU A 46 -7.65 -1.80 -0.94
CA LEU A 46 -7.28 -0.45 -1.36
C LEU A 46 -7.53 -0.30 -2.86
N THR A 47 -7.85 0.91 -3.28
CA THR A 47 -7.78 1.22 -4.70
C THR A 47 -6.33 1.17 -5.15
N PRO A 48 -6.05 0.99 -6.45
CA PRO A 48 -4.66 0.98 -6.92
C PRO A 48 -3.89 2.23 -6.53
N LYS A 49 -4.53 3.39 -6.55
CA LYS A 49 -3.90 4.65 -6.15
C LYS A 49 -3.56 4.65 -4.66
N GLU A 50 -4.49 4.21 -3.82
CA GLU A 50 -4.24 4.10 -2.38
C GLU A 50 -3.13 3.12 -2.07
N HIS A 51 -3.09 2.01 -2.80
CA HIS A 51 -2.05 1.01 -2.63
C HIS A 51 -0.67 1.57 -2.96
N PHE A 52 -0.58 2.35 -4.03
CA PHE A 52 0.65 3.06 -4.38
C PHE A 52 1.08 4.00 -3.25
N VAL A 53 0.15 4.81 -2.74
CA VAL A 53 0.44 5.76 -1.65
C VAL A 53 0.85 5.02 -0.39
N ALA A 54 0.18 3.91 -0.07
CA ALA A 54 0.50 3.11 1.11
C ALA A 54 1.95 2.61 1.07
N HIS A 55 2.38 2.05 -0.05
CA HIS A 55 3.76 1.58 -0.20
C HIS A 55 4.76 2.71 -0.16
N LYS A 56 4.43 3.84 -0.76
CA LYS A 56 5.29 5.02 -0.71
C LYS A 56 5.48 5.50 0.73
N LEU A 57 4.40 5.54 1.51
CA LEU A 57 4.48 5.96 2.91
C LEU A 57 5.31 5.00 3.75
N LEU A 58 5.15 3.69 3.52
CA LEU A 58 5.97 2.69 4.21
C LEU A 58 7.45 2.86 3.88
N TYR A 59 7.76 3.09 2.61
CA TYR A 59 9.14 3.32 2.20
C TYR A 59 9.72 4.58 2.83
N MET A 60 8.95 5.66 2.84
CA MET A 60 9.42 6.93 3.42
C MET A 60 9.63 6.84 4.92
N ASP A 61 8.79 6.04 5.61
CA ASP A 61 8.91 5.83 7.05
C ASP A 61 10.13 4.99 7.41
N ASN A 62 10.44 3.98 6.59
CA ASN A 62 11.53 3.05 6.89
C ASN A 62 12.20 2.53 5.61
N PRO A 63 13.00 3.37 4.94
CA PRO A 63 13.62 3.00 3.67
C PRO A 63 14.62 1.85 3.80
N ASN A 64 15.27 1.71 4.95
CA ASN A 64 16.27 0.66 5.13
C ASN A 64 15.68 -0.74 5.12
N ILE A 65 14.50 -0.91 5.67
CA ILE A 65 13.83 -2.21 5.75
C ILE A 65 13.00 -2.48 4.50
N MET A 66 12.33 -1.45 3.99
CA MET A 66 11.36 -1.59 2.92
C MET A 66 11.94 -1.38 1.52
N GLU A 67 13.20 -1.01 1.41
CA GLU A 67 13.78 -0.58 0.14
C GLU A 67 13.54 -1.56 -1.00
N ARG A 68 13.86 -2.83 -0.77
CA ARG A 68 13.77 -3.84 -1.83
C ARG A 68 12.32 -4.05 -2.30
N VAL A 69 11.42 -4.22 -1.35
CA VAL A 69 10.02 -4.51 -1.67
C VAL A 69 9.35 -3.30 -2.31
N SER A 70 9.55 -2.13 -1.72
CA SER A 70 8.94 -0.90 -2.23
C SER A 70 9.47 -0.52 -3.60
N THR A 71 10.78 -0.71 -3.83
CA THR A 71 11.38 -0.41 -5.13
C THR A 71 10.79 -1.29 -6.22
N MET A 72 10.67 -2.58 -5.96
CA MET A 72 10.09 -3.50 -6.94
C MET A 72 8.65 -3.14 -7.26
N TRP A 73 7.87 -2.81 -6.23
CA TRP A 73 6.48 -2.42 -6.41
C TRP A 73 6.35 -1.12 -7.20
N LEU A 74 7.14 -0.10 -6.84
CA LEU A 74 7.11 1.19 -7.53
C LEU A 74 7.50 1.06 -9.00
N MET A 75 8.53 0.27 -9.29
CA MET A 75 8.94 0.04 -10.67
C MET A 75 7.82 -0.61 -11.49
N SER A 76 7.15 -1.58 -10.92
CA SER A 76 6.04 -2.26 -11.59
C SER A 76 4.91 -1.27 -11.90
N ASN A 77 4.60 -0.39 -10.96
CA ASN A 77 3.54 0.60 -11.14
C ASN A 77 3.94 1.71 -12.10
N GLN A 78 5.21 2.09 -12.15
CA GLN A 78 5.69 3.04 -13.13
C GLN A 78 5.51 2.53 -14.55
N ARG A 79 5.71 1.24 -14.78
CA ARG A 79 5.44 0.65 -16.09
C ARG A 79 3.98 0.82 -16.50
N GLN A 80 3.06 0.64 -15.55
CA GLN A 80 1.65 0.83 -15.83
C GLN A 80 1.33 2.28 -16.19
N ILE A 81 1.95 3.22 -15.49
CA ILE A 81 1.80 4.64 -15.79
C ILE A 81 2.35 4.94 -17.19
N GLN A 82 3.55 4.43 -17.49
CA GLN A 82 4.21 4.68 -18.78
C GLN A 82 3.43 4.09 -19.95
N SER A 83 2.70 3.02 -19.73
CA SER A 83 1.88 2.42 -20.77
C SER A 83 0.51 3.12 -20.93
N GLY A 84 0.29 4.21 -20.21
CA GLY A 84 -0.96 4.96 -20.30
C GLY A 84 -2.09 4.38 -19.45
N ARG A 85 -1.81 3.40 -18.63
CA ARG A 85 -2.81 2.81 -17.76
C ARG A 85 -2.95 3.62 -16.47
N VAL A 86 -4.17 3.67 -15.97
CA VAL A 86 -4.49 4.31 -14.71
C VAL A 86 -4.59 3.22 -13.64
N TYR A 87 -3.98 3.49 -12.51
CA TYR A 87 -4.11 2.58 -11.38
C TYR A 87 -4.80 3.26 -10.21
#